data_dc4496aade7ed7427107dadb96e0f7b2
#
_entry.id   dc4496aade7ed7427107dadb96e0f7b2
#
_cell.length_a   1.000
_cell.length_b   1.000
_cell.length_c   1.000
_cell.angle_alpha   90.00
_cell.angle_beta   90.00
_cell.angle_gamma   90.00
#
_symmetry.space_group_name_H-M   'P 1'
#
loop_
_entity.id
_entity.type
_entity.pdbx_description
1 polymer ?
#
loop_
_entity_poly.entity_id
_entity_poly.type
_entity_poly.pdbx_seq_one_letter_code
_entity_poly.pdbx_strand_id
1 'polypeptide(L)'
;GHLGAGWLERPEREQVERTDLLIENLPLKPDSVVADIGAGTGYFSFPVARRVPEGLVLAVDIQPEMYDIISARAGELGVDNVKPILGDIKGTNMAAQSVDLIYIVDAYHEFSHPLEMGRAMVEALKPNGRLVLIEYRGEDPSVPIKRLHKMTEAQAKAENGCHWIALGKD
;
A
#
# COMPACT_ATOMS: atom_id res chain seq x y z
N GLY A 1 8.50 6.43 9.89
CA GLY A 1 8.17 5.81 11.18
C GLY A 1 6.99 6.48 11.85
N HIS A 2 6.41 5.89 12.92
CA HIS A 2 5.21 6.37 13.62
C HIS A 2 5.27 7.84 14.07
N LEU A 3 6.45 8.39 14.33
CA LEU A 3 6.65 9.82 14.61
C LEU A 3 6.24 10.72 13.44
N GLY A 4 6.15 10.18 12.23
CA GLY A 4 5.65 10.84 11.04
C GLY A 4 4.14 10.71 10.80
N ALA A 5 3.38 10.06 11.69
CA ALA A 5 1.95 9.80 11.48
C ALA A 5 1.16 11.08 11.17
N GLY A 6 1.43 12.19 11.87
CA GLY A 6 0.80 13.48 11.58
C GLY A 6 1.14 14.05 10.19
N TRP A 7 2.32 13.75 9.67
CA TRP A 7 2.70 14.13 8.31
C TRP A 7 1.94 13.31 7.26
N LEU A 8 1.66 12.03 7.55
CA LEU A 8 0.88 11.16 6.67
C LEU A 8 -0.59 11.59 6.54
N GLU A 9 -1.12 12.32 7.51
CA GLU A 9 -2.51 12.84 7.53
C GLU A 9 -2.62 14.33 7.15
N ARG A 10 -1.56 14.94 6.60
CA ARG A 10 -1.58 16.37 6.23
C ARG A 10 -2.65 16.66 5.18
N PRO A 11 -3.40 17.78 5.30
CA PRO A 11 -4.51 18.10 4.39
C PRO A 11 -4.10 18.24 2.92
N GLU A 12 -2.85 18.68 2.67
CA GLU A 12 -2.33 18.90 1.32
C GLU A 12 -2.04 17.57 0.57
N ARG A 13 -2.02 16.45 1.29
CA ARG A 13 -1.69 15.13 0.72
C ARG A 13 -2.62 14.74 -0.42
N GLU A 14 -3.92 14.97 -0.25
CA GLU A 14 -4.94 14.69 -1.28
C GLU A 14 -4.65 15.41 -2.61
N GLN A 15 -4.21 16.67 -2.52
CA GLN A 15 -3.94 17.48 -3.70
C GLN A 15 -2.64 17.06 -4.41
N VAL A 16 -1.66 16.58 -3.66
CA VAL A 16 -0.34 16.21 -4.18
C VAL A 16 -0.34 14.77 -4.71
N GLU A 17 -0.92 13.85 -3.97
CA GLU A 17 -0.87 12.41 -4.25
C GLU A 17 -2.08 11.93 -5.05
N ARG A 18 -3.10 12.77 -5.24
CA ARG A 18 -4.33 12.42 -5.98
C ARG A 18 -4.86 11.06 -5.54
N THR A 19 -5.09 10.93 -4.25
CA THR A 19 -5.62 9.71 -3.60
C THR A 19 -6.90 9.22 -4.28
N ASP A 20 -7.76 10.16 -4.69
CA ASP A 20 -8.98 9.93 -5.46
C ASP A 20 -8.71 9.10 -6.73
N LEU A 21 -7.79 9.58 -7.57
CA LEU A 21 -7.42 8.91 -8.83
C LEU A 21 -6.76 7.56 -8.59
N LEU A 22 -5.91 7.47 -7.56
CA LEU A 22 -5.29 6.20 -7.22
C LEU A 22 -6.35 5.15 -6.93
N ILE A 23 -7.28 5.46 -6.02
CA ILE A 23 -8.33 4.52 -5.60
C ILE A 23 -9.29 4.18 -6.74
N GLU A 24 -9.62 5.17 -7.61
CA GLU A 24 -10.47 4.93 -8.79
C GLU A 24 -9.83 3.94 -9.77
N ASN A 25 -8.51 3.98 -9.93
CA ASN A 25 -7.79 3.13 -10.87
C ASN A 25 -7.37 1.77 -10.31
N LEU A 26 -7.52 1.52 -9.01
CA LEU A 26 -7.31 0.18 -8.46
C LEU A 26 -8.36 -0.80 -9.03
N PRO A 27 -7.95 -1.98 -9.53
CA PRO A 27 -8.85 -2.97 -10.12
C PRO A 27 -9.64 -3.74 -9.04
N LEU A 28 -10.51 -3.01 -8.34
CA LEU A 28 -11.30 -3.50 -7.22
C LEU A 28 -12.67 -4.03 -7.66
N LYS A 29 -13.12 -5.09 -7.00
CA LYS A 29 -14.51 -5.55 -7.01
C LYS A 29 -15.10 -5.37 -5.60
N PRO A 30 -16.43 -5.30 -5.44
CA PRO A 30 -17.06 -5.12 -4.13
C PRO A 30 -16.67 -6.18 -3.08
N ASP A 31 -16.36 -7.40 -3.52
CA ASP A 31 -16.00 -8.57 -2.71
C ASP A 31 -14.49 -8.82 -2.62
N SER A 32 -13.65 -7.95 -3.18
CA SER A 32 -12.19 -8.14 -3.20
C SER A 32 -11.59 -8.16 -1.80
N VAL A 33 -10.67 -9.10 -1.58
CA VAL A 33 -9.74 -9.06 -0.46
C VAL A 33 -8.47 -8.37 -0.91
N VAL A 34 -8.13 -7.27 -0.26
CA VAL A 34 -7.07 -6.35 -0.69
C VAL A 34 -6.05 -6.19 0.43
N ALA A 35 -4.76 -6.14 0.09
CA ALA A 35 -3.72 -5.80 1.05
C ALA A 35 -3.06 -4.46 0.73
N ASP A 36 -2.95 -3.62 1.74
CA ASP A 36 -2.22 -2.35 1.78
C ASP A 36 -0.89 -2.61 2.50
N ILE A 37 0.22 -2.63 1.76
CA ILE A 37 1.55 -2.91 2.34
C ILE A 37 2.29 -1.61 2.61
N GLY A 38 2.71 -1.43 3.88
CA GLY A 38 3.20 -0.15 4.38
C GLY A 38 2.04 0.81 4.64
N ALA A 39 0.97 0.29 5.23
CA ALA A 39 -0.31 1.00 5.39
C ALA A 39 -0.20 2.28 6.24
N GLY A 40 0.83 2.42 7.08
CA GLY A 40 1.00 3.55 7.97
C GLY A 40 -0.23 3.77 8.85
N THR A 41 -0.82 4.96 8.78
CA THR A 41 -2.05 5.29 9.55
C THR A 41 -3.34 4.74 8.94
N GLY A 42 -3.26 4.00 7.83
CA GLY A 42 -4.43 3.53 7.08
C GLY A 42 -5.03 4.59 6.15
N TYR A 43 -4.24 5.62 5.79
CA TYR A 43 -4.70 6.73 4.95
C TYR A 43 -5.36 6.26 3.65
N PHE A 44 -4.81 5.25 2.97
CA PHE A 44 -5.39 4.61 1.79
C PHE A 44 -6.33 3.46 2.14
N SER A 45 -6.07 2.72 3.23
CA SER A 45 -6.84 1.54 3.62
C SER A 45 -8.32 1.84 3.82
N PHE A 46 -8.67 2.93 4.53
CA PHE A 46 -10.07 3.27 4.81
C PHE A 46 -10.87 3.71 3.58
N PRO A 47 -10.37 4.58 2.68
CA PRO A 47 -11.04 4.86 1.42
C PRO A 47 -11.19 3.62 0.52
N VAL A 48 -10.18 2.74 0.46
CA VAL A 48 -10.26 1.48 -0.29
C VAL A 48 -11.34 0.55 0.29
N ALA A 49 -11.48 0.48 1.61
CA ALA A 49 -12.50 -0.33 2.26
C ALA A 49 -13.93 0.03 1.83
N ARG A 50 -14.19 1.30 1.51
CA ARG A 50 -15.50 1.75 0.97
C ARG A 50 -15.76 1.24 -0.44
N ARG A 51 -14.73 0.87 -1.19
CA ARG A 51 -14.84 0.31 -2.54
C ARG A 51 -15.02 -1.20 -2.54
N VAL A 52 -14.75 -1.86 -1.40
CA VAL A 52 -14.89 -3.30 -1.21
C VAL A 52 -15.82 -3.60 -0.02
N PRO A 53 -17.10 -3.17 -0.07
CA PRO A 53 -18.00 -3.25 1.07
C PRO A 53 -18.36 -4.70 1.47
N GLU A 54 -18.21 -5.67 0.57
CA GLU A 54 -18.42 -7.10 0.79
C GLU A 54 -17.07 -7.86 0.94
N GLY A 55 -15.96 -7.13 0.81
CA GLY A 55 -14.59 -7.64 0.86
C GLY A 55 -13.89 -7.26 2.16
N LEU A 56 -12.56 -7.20 2.09
CA LEU A 56 -11.71 -6.95 3.25
C LEU A 56 -10.45 -6.20 2.82
N VAL A 57 -10.00 -5.25 3.64
CA VAL A 57 -8.69 -4.61 3.52
C VAL A 57 -7.80 -5.09 4.66
N LEU A 58 -6.67 -5.71 4.31
CA LEU A 58 -5.60 -6.08 5.21
C LEU A 58 -4.57 -4.96 5.21
N ALA A 59 -4.53 -4.16 6.26
CA ALA A 59 -3.61 -3.05 6.42
C ALA A 59 -2.33 -3.55 7.11
N VAL A 60 -1.28 -3.80 6.32
CA VAL A 60 -0.04 -4.43 6.78
C VAL A 60 1.02 -3.36 7.03
N ASP A 61 1.54 -3.31 8.24
CA ASP A 61 2.68 -2.46 8.60
C ASP A 61 3.62 -3.22 9.54
N ILE A 62 4.92 -2.85 9.54
CA ILE A 62 5.92 -3.47 10.41
C ILE A 62 6.01 -2.79 11.78
N GLN A 63 5.36 -1.64 11.96
CA GLN A 63 5.42 -0.86 13.18
C GLN A 63 4.19 -1.15 14.05
N PRO A 64 4.38 -1.64 15.29
CA PRO A 64 3.26 -1.92 16.21
C PRO A 64 2.37 -0.70 16.46
N GLU A 65 2.96 0.49 16.47
CA GLU A 65 2.23 1.74 16.68
C GLU A 65 1.25 2.03 15.53
N MET A 66 1.60 1.68 14.29
CA MET A 66 0.68 1.82 13.16
C MET A 66 -0.48 0.82 13.24
N TYR A 67 -0.19 -0.40 13.69
CA TYR A 67 -1.24 -1.39 13.97
C TYR A 67 -2.26 -0.84 14.99
N ASP A 68 -1.79 -0.25 16.09
CA ASP A 68 -2.65 0.33 17.12
C ASP A 68 -3.47 1.52 16.59
N ILE A 69 -2.84 2.40 15.79
CA ILE A 69 -3.51 3.56 15.17
C ILE A 69 -4.65 3.09 14.24
N ILE A 70 -4.38 2.11 13.36
CA ILE A 70 -5.39 1.58 12.45
C ILE A 70 -6.53 0.92 13.23
N SER A 71 -6.22 0.13 14.26
CA SER A 71 -7.21 -0.52 15.11
C SER A 71 -8.14 0.48 15.80
N ALA A 72 -7.57 1.53 16.40
CA ALA A 72 -8.33 2.60 17.05
C ALA A 72 -9.21 3.33 16.03
N ARG A 73 -8.66 3.71 14.88
CA ARG A 73 -9.37 4.42 13.83
C ARG A 73 -10.52 3.62 13.23
N ALA A 74 -10.34 2.31 13.03
CA ALA A 74 -11.42 1.42 12.58
C ALA A 74 -12.59 1.42 13.55
N GLY A 75 -12.31 1.34 14.86
CA GLY A 75 -13.32 1.42 15.91
C GLY A 75 -14.04 2.78 15.94
N GLU A 76 -13.32 3.89 15.87
CA GLU A 76 -13.86 5.25 15.85
C GLU A 76 -14.76 5.51 14.64
N LEU A 77 -14.39 4.99 13.47
CA LEU A 77 -15.14 5.14 12.22
C LEU A 77 -16.26 4.11 12.05
N GLY A 78 -16.34 3.10 12.92
CA GLY A 78 -17.30 2.00 12.78
C GLY A 78 -17.06 1.18 11.50
N VAL A 79 -15.79 1.03 11.06
CA VAL A 79 -15.41 0.28 9.88
C VAL A 79 -14.93 -1.11 10.31
N ASP A 80 -15.60 -2.15 9.86
CA ASP A 80 -15.35 -3.55 10.25
C ASP A 80 -14.58 -4.36 9.19
N ASN A 81 -14.46 -3.83 7.98
CA ASN A 81 -13.76 -4.44 6.87
C ASN A 81 -12.34 -3.89 6.63
N VAL A 82 -11.71 -3.29 7.63
CA VAL A 82 -10.27 -2.99 7.69
C VAL A 82 -9.66 -3.75 8.85
N LYS A 83 -8.68 -4.60 8.58
CA LYS A 83 -7.96 -5.37 9.60
C LYS A 83 -6.48 -5.07 9.56
N PRO A 84 -5.89 -4.54 10.63
CA PRO A 84 -4.46 -4.36 10.72
C PRO A 84 -3.75 -5.72 10.85
N ILE A 85 -2.60 -5.82 10.20
CA ILE A 85 -1.68 -6.95 10.32
C ILE A 85 -0.30 -6.42 10.67
N LEU A 86 0.31 -6.94 11.73
CA LEU A 86 1.70 -6.69 12.03
C LEU A 86 2.56 -7.62 11.17
N GLY A 87 3.19 -7.04 10.14
CA GLY A 87 4.18 -7.69 9.31
C GLY A 87 5.57 -7.66 9.95
N ASP A 88 6.55 -8.16 9.21
CA ASP A 88 7.96 -8.00 9.54
C ASP A 88 8.77 -7.56 8.32
N ILE A 89 10.09 -7.36 8.47
CA ILE A 89 10.95 -6.86 7.40
C ILE A 89 11.16 -7.85 6.24
N LYS A 90 10.69 -9.09 6.36
CA LYS A 90 10.84 -10.16 5.36
C LYS A 90 9.52 -10.82 4.97
N GLY A 91 8.44 -10.49 5.67
CA GLY A 91 7.16 -11.15 5.47
C GLY A 91 5.95 -10.30 5.82
N THR A 92 4.86 -10.60 5.16
CA THR A 92 3.60 -9.88 5.32
C THR A 92 2.71 -10.46 6.43
N ASN A 93 3.01 -11.65 6.91
CA ASN A 93 2.19 -12.44 7.86
C ASN A 93 0.74 -12.70 7.36
N MET A 94 0.51 -12.57 6.06
CA MET A 94 -0.74 -12.95 5.43
C MET A 94 -0.77 -14.44 5.09
N ALA A 95 -1.95 -15.03 5.05
CA ALA A 95 -2.13 -16.39 4.59
C ALA A 95 -1.82 -16.52 3.09
N ALA A 96 -1.30 -17.67 2.66
CA ALA A 96 -1.07 -17.97 1.25
C ALA A 96 -2.39 -17.93 0.47
N GLN A 97 -2.35 -17.41 -0.77
CA GLN A 97 -3.48 -17.35 -1.69
C GLN A 97 -4.76 -16.72 -1.09
N SER A 98 -4.59 -15.68 -0.28
CA SER A 98 -5.68 -15.06 0.48
C SER A 98 -6.17 -13.74 -0.12
N VAL A 99 -5.36 -13.05 -0.94
CA VAL A 99 -5.67 -11.70 -1.43
C VAL A 99 -5.80 -11.63 -2.95
N ASP A 100 -6.73 -10.82 -3.43
CA ASP A 100 -6.99 -10.58 -4.84
C ASP A 100 -6.09 -9.46 -5.41
N LEU A 101 -5.77 -8.50 -4.55
CA LEU A 101 -4.95 -7.34 -4.89
C LEU A 101 -4.01 -6.99 -3.74
N ILE A 102 -2.78 -6.72 -4.07
CA ILE A 102 -1.83 -6.03 -3.19
C ILE A 102 -1.53 -4.67 -3.80
N TYR A 103 -1.56 -3.61 -3.02
CA TYR A 103 -1.03 -2.32 -3.44
C TYR A 103 -0.04 -1.77 -2.41
N ILE A 104 0.93 -1.03 -2.91
CA ILE A 104 1.99 -0.39 -2.13
C ILE A 104 2.07 1.06 -2.60
N VAL A 105 1.95 2.02 -1.70
CA VAL A 105 2.02 3.45 -2.03
C VAL A 105 3.14 4.11 -1.24
N ASP A 106 4.16 4.58 -1.95
CA ASP A 106 5.29 5.35 -1.38
C ASP A 106 5.93 4.68 -0.16
N ALA A 107 6.09 3.35 -0.24
CA ALA A 107 6.63 2.54 0.86
C ALA A 107 7.66 1.49 0.41
N TYR A 108 7.63 1.05 -0.83
CA TYR A 108 8.53 -0.01 -1.31
C TYR A 108 10.00 0.36 -1.22
N HIS A 109 10.34 1.64 -1.46
CA HIS A 109 11.72 2.13 -1.36
C HIS A 109 12.29 2.04 0.07
N GLU A 110 11.47 1.84 1.09
CA GLU A 110 11.89 1.61 2.49
C GLU A 110 12.17 0.13 2.80
N PHE A 111 11.90 -0.80 1.88
CA PHE A 111 12.08 -2.23 2.15
C PHE A 111 13.56 -2.59 2.26
N SER A 112 13.98 -3.05 3.42
CA SER A 112 15.34 -3.55 3.65
C SER A 112 15.59 -4.94 3.06
N HIS A 113 14.53 -5.72 2.82
CA HIS A 113 14.56 -7.07 2.27
C HIS A 113 13.52 -7.24 1.15
N PRO A 114 13.69 -6.50 0.01
CA PRO A 114 12.67 -6.44 -1.04
C PRO A 114 12.41 -7.79 -1.70
N LEU A 115 13.42 -8.65 -1.82
CA LEU A 115 13.27 -9.96 -2.43
C LEU A 115 12.41 -10.90 -1.57
N GLU A 116 12.68 -10.96 -0.27
CA GLU A 116 11.93 -11.79 0.67
C GLU A 116 10.49 -11.30 0.80
N MET A 117 10.32 -9.98 0.92
CA MET A 117 8.99 -9.35 0.96
C MET A 117 8.22 -9.60 -0.35
N GLY A 118 8.88 -9.49 -1.51
CA GLY A 118 8.30 -9.79 -2.80
C GLY A 118 7.79 -11.23 -2.89
N ARG A 119 8.58 -12.20 -2.41
CA ARG A 119 8.16 -13.61 -2.34
C ARG A 119 6.95 -13.81 -1.43
N ALA A 120 6.95 -13.20 -0.25
CA ALA A 120 5.83 -13.28 0.68
C ALA A 120 4.54 -12.67 0.09
N MET A 121 4.66 -11.56 -0.65
CA MET A 121 3.52 -10.95 -1.35
C MET A 121 2.99 -11.86 -2.46
N VAL A 122 3.86 -12.45 -3.27
CA VAL A 122 3.45 -13.38 -4.34
C VAL A 122 2.78 -14.62 -3.75
N GLU A 123 3.27 -15.16 -2.63
CA GLU A 123 2.65 -16.28 -1.92
C GLU A 123 1.25 -15.94 -1.40
N ALA A 124 1.05 -14.72 -0.91
CA ALA A 124 -0.25 -14.25 -0.41
C ALA A 124 -1.29 -14.02 -1.53
N LEU A 125 -0.83 -13.73 -2.76
CA LEU A 125 -1.74 -13.50 -3.90
C LEU A 125 -2.45 -14.79 -4.32
N LYS A 126 -3.76 -14.69 -4.55
CA LYS A 126 -4.54 -15.74 -5.23
C LYS A 126 -4.05 -15.91 -6.68
N PRO A 127 -4.36 -17.06 -7.33
CA PRO A 127 -4.19 -17.19 -8.78
C PRO A 127 -4.89 -16.03 -9.49
N ASN A 128 -4.19 -15.34 -10.41
CA ASN A 128 -4.62 -14.12 -11.10
C ASN A 128 -4.73 -12.87 -10.20
N GLY A 129 -4.30 -12.92 -8.96
CA GLY A 129 -4.13 -11.76 -8.10
C GLY A 129 -3.10 -10.78 -8.69
N ARG A 130 -3.19 -9.52 -8.30
CA ARG A 130 -2.37 -8.44 -8.87
C ARG A 130 -1.60 -7.70 -7.78
N LEU A 131 -0.38 -7.30 -8.13
CA LEU A 131 0.42 -6.36 -7.36
C LEU A 131 0.44 -5.01 -8.09
N VAL A 132 0.09 -3.94 -7.38
CA VAL A 132 0.17 -2.55 -7.86
C VAL A 132 1.17 -1.81 -6.99
N LEU A 133 2.20 -1.26 -7.61
CA LEU A 133 3.21 -0.44 -6.93
C LEU A 133 3.11 1.00 -7.41
N ILE A 134 3.02 1.92 -6.47
CA ILE A 134 2.94 3.36 -6.70
C ILE A 134 4.09 4.01 -5.95
N GLU A 135 4.99 4.64 -6.70
CA GLU A 135 6.17 5.31 -6.17
C GLU A 135 6.40 6.65 -6.87
N TYR A 136 7.06 7.58 -6.19
CA TYR A 136 7.50 8.80 -6.84
C TYR A 136 8.53 8.50 -7.92
N ARG A 137 8.30 9.03 -9.11
CA ARG A 137 9.11 8.79 -10.30
C ARG A 137 10.55 9.32 -10.14
N GLY A 138 11.53 8.43 -10.19
CA GLY A 138 12.96 8.75 -10.07
C GLY A 138 13.51 9.57 -11.24
N GLU A 139 12.90 9.41 -12.43
CA GLU A 139 13.26 10.10 -13.66
C GLU A 139 12.82 11.56 -13.69
N ASP A 140 11.83 11.94 -12.86
CA ASP A 140 11.30 13.30 -12.85
C ASP A 140 12.01 14.19 -11.81
N PRO A 141 12.86 15.14 -12.26
CA PRO A 141 13.56 16.06 -11.37
C PRO A 141 12.63 17.13 -10.74
N SER A 142 11.44 17.35 -11.30
CA SER A 142 10.48 18.37 -10.83
C SER A 142 9.72 17.92 -9.57
N VAL A 143 9.69 16.61 -9.28
CA VAL A 143 9.04 16.09 -8.08
C VAL A 143 9.85 16.49 -6.84
N PRO A 144 9.31 17.28 -5.89
CA PRO A 144 10.04 17.86 -4.77
C PRO A 144 10.23 16.86 -3.61
N ILE A 145 10.62 15.64 -3.93
CA ILE A 145 10.86 14.54 -2.99
C ILE A 145 12.35 14.17 -3.01
N LYS A 146 12.89 13.80 -1.86
CA LYS A 146 14.30 13.36 -1.75
C LYS A 146 14.55 12.16 -2.67
N ARG A 147 15.73 12.11 -3.30
CA ARG A 147 16.09 11.06 -4.25
C ARG A 147 15.96 9.63 -3.69
N LEU A 148 16.20 9.45 -2.39
CA LEU A 148 16.06 8.16 -1.70
C LEU A 148 14.61 7.68 -1.55
N HIS A 149 13.63 8.57 -1.74
CA HIS A 149 12.21 8.26 -1.74
C HIS A 149 11.61 8.25 -3.15
N LYS A 150 12.44 8.06 -4.16
CA LYS A 150 12.03 7.93 -5.56
C LYS A 150 12.54 6.62 -6.12
N MET A 151 11.78 6.05 -7.03
CA MET A 151 12.13 4.83 -7.73
C MET A 151 12.05 5.05 -9.25
N THR A 152 13.00 4.50 -10.02
CA THR A 152 12.89 4.53 -11.48
C THR A 152 11.98 3.40 -11.94
N GLU A 153 11.29 3.60 -13.05
CA GLU A 153 10.45 2.56 -13.67
C GLU A 153 11.29 1.33 -14.04
N ALA A 154 12.51 1.54 -14.51
CA ALA A 154 13.45 0.46 -14.84
C ALA A 154 13.83 -0.37 -13.61
N GLN A 155 14.14 0.27 -12.48
CA GLN A 155 14.43 -0.41 -11.23
C GLN A 155 13.22 -1.20 -10.75
N ALA A 156 12.08 -0.57 -10.72
CA ALA A 156 10.82 -1.16 -10.32
C ALA A 156 10.52 -2.44 -11.12
N LYS A 157 10.66 -2.41 -12.45
CA LYS A 157 10.49 -3.58 -13.33
C LYS A 157 11.53 -4.67 -13.09
N ALA A 158 12.79 -4.30 -12.85
CA ALA A 158 13.86 -5.24 -12.62
C ALA A 158 13.69 -6.01 -11.30
N GLU A 159 13.23 -5.34 -10.24
CA GLU A 159 13.08 -5.95 -8.92
C GLU A 159 11.82 -6.82 -8.79
N ASN A 160 10.75 -6.50 -9.48
CA ASN A 160 9.45 -7.16 -9.28
C ASN A 160 8.98 -8.07 -10.42
N GLY A 161 9.59 -7.99 -11.60
CA GLY A 161 9.28 -8.88 -12.73
C GLY A 161 7.81 -8.92 -13.18
N CYS A 162 6.97 -8.02 -12.70
CA CYS A 162 5.52 -8.05 -12.83
C CYS A 162 4.97 -6.84 -13.60
N HIS A 163 3.72 -6.93 -14.01
CA HIS A 163 3.01 -5.87 -14.73
C HIS A 163 2.76 -4.66 -13.83
N TRP A 164 3.19 -3.49 -14.28
CA TRP A 164 3.12 -2.22 -13.58
C TRP A 164 1.93 -1.38 -14.01
N ILE A 165 1.30 -0.71 -13.06
CA ILE A 165 0.55 0.50 -13.32
C ILE A 165 1.33 1.63 -12.64
N ALA A 166 2.09 2.40 -13.42
CA ALA A 166 2.66 3.64 -12.94
C ALA A 166 1.60 4.73 -13.09
N LEU A 167 1.16 5.32 -11.99
CA LEU A 167 0.43 6.57 -12.05
C LEU A 167 1.46 7.69 -12.18
N GLY A 168 1.70 8.15 -13.41
CA GLY A 168 2.48 9.34 -13.70
C GLY A 168 1.54 10.47 -14.05
N LYS A 169 1.85 11.69 -13.62
CA LYS A 169 1.26 12.88 -14.24
C LYS A 169 1.75 12.93 -15.68
N ASP A 170 0.83 12.86 -16.66
CA ASP A 170 0.97 13.55 -17.93
C ASP A 170 0.46 14.98 -17.77
#